data_0453b4be9ae5233c53b70e1aea623dc9
#
_entry.id   0453b4be9ae5233c53b70e1aea623dc9
#
_cell.length_a   1.000
_cell.length_b   1.000
_cell.length_c   1.000
_cell.angle_alpha   90.00
_cell.angle_beta   90.00
_cell.angle_gamma   90.00
#
_symmetry.space_group_name_H-M   'P 1'
#
loop_
_entity.id
_entity.type
_entity.pdbx_description
1 polymer ?
#
loop_
_entity_poly.entity_id
_entity_poly.type
_entity_poly.pdbx_seq_one_letter_code
_entity_poly.pdbx_strand_id
1 'polypeptide(L)'
;SNMYFWNDIKNELKDRLRVTIVEQRGYPLSSIEDSIVRDFNIENLSLDIENLVSKLQLTNNLVIVGHDWGSIVAWAVASRGNIEIEKLVLICGGTEFPSTSVYDNLVFENGQHYISSFQNLEETDKLLSQNLDLFFRSAYRVTPKIDYGLLDLSLKSLFATHNYTSKIHNIDIDSLVKHFQNGLKQSISWYSNI
;
A
#
# COMPACT_ATOMS: atom_id res chain seq x y z
N SER A 1 0.28 2.21 -0.47
CA SER A 1 1.08 3.45 -0.26
C SER A 1 0.53 4.25 0.89
N ASN A 2 1.40 4.93 1.62
CA ASN A 2 1.10 5.80 2.76
C ASN A 2 1.06 7.28 2.35
N MET A 3 0.74 8.16 3.31
CA MET A 3 0.64 9.60 3.03
C MET A 3 1.93 10.23 2.49
N TYR A 4 3.11 9.76 2.90
CA TYR A 4 4.40 10.31 2.45
C TYR A 4 4.63 10.10 0.96
N PHE A 5 4.14 9.01 0.40
CA PHE A 5 4.21 8.71 -1.03
C PHE A 5 3.50 9.78 -1.89
N TRP A 6 2.47 10.41 -1.37
CA TRP A 6 1.64 11.37 -2.10
C TRP A 6 2.04 12.84 -1.89
N ASN A 7 3.00 13.13 -1.00
CA ASN A 7 3.32 14.52 -0.64
C ASN A 7 3.78 15.36 -1.82
N ASP A 8 4.60 14.84 -2.71
CA ASP A 8 5.09 15.59 -3.87
C ASP A 8 3.94 15.92 -4.83
N ILE A 9 3.08 14.93 -5.11
CA ILE A 9 1.88 15.11 -5.95
C ILE A 9 0.94 16.14 -5.33
N LYS A 10 0.72 16.05 -4.01
CA LYS A 10 -0.09 17.04 -3.29
C LYS A 10 0.50 18.45 -3.44
N ASN A 11 1.81 18.59 -3.28
CA ASN A 11 2.46 19.91 -3.39
C ASN A 11 2.35 20.50 -4.79
N GLU A 12 2.45 19.69 -5.83
CA GLU A 12 2.29 20.12 -7.23
C GLU A 12 0.84 20.52 -7.57
N LEU A 13 -0.14 19.90 -6.92
CA LEU A 13 -1.55 20.09 -7.28
C LEU A 13 -2.32 21.04 -6.36
N LYS A 14 -1.84 21.34 -5.15
CA LYS A 14 -2.57 22.06 -4.09
C LYS A 14 -3.09 23.44 -4.49
N ASP A 15 -2.41 24.13 -5.42
CA ASP A 15 -2.80 25.47 -5.86
C ASP A 15 -3.91 25.45 -6.93
N ARG A 16 -4.22 24.28 -7.47
CA ARG A 16 -5.23 24.08 -8.52
C ARG A 16 -6.38 23.17 -8.09
N LEU A 17 -6.12 22.27 -7.15
CA LEU A 17 -7.08 21.25 -6.70
C LEU A 17 -7.11 21.18 -5.18
N ARG A 18 -8.28 20.88 -4.64
CA ARG A 18 -8.38 20.42 -3.25
C ARG A 18 -7.89 18.98 -3.18
N VAL A 19 -6.71 18.75 -2.68
CA VAL A 19 -6.11 17.42 -2.55
C VAL A 19 -6.33 16.89 -1.14
N THR A 20 -6.98 15.73 -1.04
CA THR A 20 -7.15 14.96 0.21
C THR A 20 -6.37 13.67 0.10
N ILE A 21 -5.39 13.48 0.97
CA ILE A 21 -4.65 12.22 1.08
C ILE A 21 -5.32 11.39 2.17
N VAL A 22 -5.62 10.15 1.87
CA VAL A 22 -6.27 9.23 2.80
C VAL A 22 -5.26 8.21 3.30
N GLU A 23 -5.09 8.15 4.59
CA GLU A 23 -4.47 7.01 5.23
C GLU A 23 -5.57 6.00 5.57
N GLN A 24 -5.57 4.88 4.86
CA GLN A 24 -6.64 3.91 4.93
C GLN A 24 -6.54 3.06 6.20
N ARG A 25 -7.62 2.34 6.48
CA ARG A 25 -7.75 1.38 7.59
C ARG A 25 -6.49 0.50 7.73
N GLY A 26 -5.97 0.39 8.96
CA GLY A 26 -4.77 -0.39 9.27
C GLY A 26 -3.45 0.36 9.11
N TYR A 27 -3.46 1.56 8.56
CA TYR A 27 -2.28 2.43 8.56
C TYR A 27 -2.21 3.25 9.86
N PRO A 28 -1.00 3.63 10.32
CA PRO A 28 -0.78 4.14 11.68
C PRO A 28 -1.58 5.36 12.12
N LEU A 29 -1.95 6.26 11.19
CA LEU A 29 -2.79 7.43 11.52
C LEU A 29 -4.29 7.16 11.39
N SER A 30 -4.66 6.00 10.88
CA SER A 30 -6.05 5.57 10.83
C SER A 30 -6.39 4.89 12.15
N SER A 31 -7.21 5.54 12.97
CA SER A 31 -7.61 5.03 14.28
C SER A 31 -8.53 3.82 14.14
N ILE A 32 -7.96 2.63 14.22
CA ILE A 32 -8.71 1.39 14.34
C ILE A 32 -8.07 0.59 15.46
N GLU A 33 -8.50 0.91 16.65
CA GLU A 33 -8.26 0.09 17.83
C GLU A 33 -9.12 -1.17 17.69
N ASP A 34 -8.59 -2.34 18.00
CA ASP A 34 -9.29 -3.63 18.04
C ASP A 34 -9.79 -4.24 16.71
N SER A 35 -9.24 -3.83 15.57
CA SER A 35 -9.58 -4.44 14.29
C SER A 35 -9.05 -5.87 14.20
N ILE A 36 -9.90 -6.77 13.76
CA ILE A 36 -9.53 -8.15 13.42
C ILE A 36 -9.23 -8.26 11.92
N VAL A 37 -8.47 -9.28 11.52
CA VAL A 37 -8.02 -9.46 10.12
C VAL A 37 -9.16 -9.37 9.11
N ARG A 38 -10.33 -9.96 9.37
CA ARG A 38 -11.49 -9.92 8.48
C ARG A 38 -12.05 -8.51 8.22
N ASP A 39 -11.70 -7.52 9.04
CA ASP A 39 -12.17 -6.15 8.87
C ASP A 39 -11.44 -5.41 7.73
N PHE A 40 -10.36 -6.01 7.22
CA PHE A 40 -9.55 -5.47 6.12
C PHE A 40 -9.96 -5.99 4.75
N ASN A 41 -11.18 -6.52 4.61
CA ASN A 41 -11.72 -6.93 3.32
C ASN A 41 -12.06 -5.72 2.43
N ILE A 42 -12.18 -5.97 1.11
CA ILE A 42 -12.38 -4.92 0.12
C ILE A 42 -13.70 -4.15 0.31
N GLU A 43 -14.73 -4.79 0.84
CA GLU A 43 -16.02 -4.16 1.11
C GLU A 43 -15.89 -3.08 2.18
N ASN A 44 -15.27 -3.40 3.32
CA ASN A 44 -15.05 -2.46 4.41
C ASN A 44 -14.11 -1.32 3.99
N LEU A 45 -13.05 -1.64 3.24
CA LEU A 45 -12.13 -0.63 2.71
C LEU A 45 -12.83 0.34 1.76
N SER A 46 -13.76 -0.14 0.96
CA SER A 46 -14.57 0.69 0.05
C SER A 46 -15.55 1.57 0.83
N LEU A 47 -16.23 1.02 1.82
CA LEU A 47 -17.15 1.75 2.68
C LEU A 47 -16.47 2.88 3.44
N ASP A 48 -15.22 2.69 3.87
CA ASP A 48 -14.44 3.77 4.51
C ASP A 48 -14.28 4.97 3.58
N ILE A 49 -13.98 4.73 2.31
CA ILE A 49 -13.82 5.80 1.31
C ILE A 49 -15.17 6.47 1.02
N GLU A 50 -16.24 5.71 0.81
CA GLU A 50 -17.58 6.24 0.60
C GLU A 50 -18.04 7.13 1.76
N ASN A 51 -17.83 6.67 2.99
CA ASN A 51 -18.14 7.43 4.21
C ASN A 51 -17.29 8.69 4.33
N LEU A 52 -16.00 8.63 3.98
CA LEU A 52 -15.11 9.78 4.00
C LEU A 52 -15.55 10.84 2.98
N VAL A 53 -15.85 10.44 1.75
CA VAL A 53 -16.37 11.31 0.69
C VAL A 53 -17.64 12.02 1.16
N SER A 54 -18.56 11.28 1.75
CA SER A 54 -19.81 11.82 2.30
C SER A 54 -19.56 12.81 3.45
N LYS A 55 -18.75 12.43 4.43
CA LYS A 55 -18.45 13.29 5.60
C LYS A 55 -17.71 14.58 5.22
N LEU A 56 -16.82 14.52 4.25
CA LEU A 56 -16.08 15.68 3.75
C LEU A 56 -16.84 16.48 2.68
N GLN A 57 -18.04 16.01 2.30
CA GLN A 57 -18.89 16.62 1.27
C GLN A 57 -18.13 16.82 -0.07
N LEU A 58 -17.40 15.80 -0.49
CA LEU A 58 -16.65 15.79 -1.75
C LEU A 58 -17.55 15.35 -2.91
N THR A 59 -18.57 16.14 -3.23
CA THR A 59 -19.65 15.73 -4.17
C THR A 59 -19.50 16.30 -5.57
N ASN A 60 -18.59 17.26 -5.79
CA ASN A 60 -18.45 17.90 -7.10
C ASN A 60 -17.09 17.61 -7.71
N ASN A 61 -17.07 17.15 -8.96
CA ASN A 61 -15.86 16.93 -9.74
C ASN A 61 -14.84 16.03 -8.99
N LEU A 62 -15.34 14.98 -8.33
CA LEU A 62 -14.51 14.07 -7.55
C LEU A 62 -13.60 13.26 -8.46
N VAL A 63 -12.29 13.35 -8.21
CA VAL A 63 -11.30 12.48 -8.83
C VAL A 63 -10.73 11.57 -7.75
N ILE A 64 -10.82 10.25 -7.98
CA ILE A 64 -10.19 9.26 -7.10
C ILE A 64 -8.92 8.74 -7.78
N VAL A 65 -7.81 8.77 -7.03
CA VAL A 65 -6.53 8.24 -7.47
C VAL A 65 -6.10 7.14 -6.51
N GLY A 66 -5.90 5.95 -7.03
CA GLY A 66 -5.42 4.79 -6.27
C GLY A 66 -4.06 4.30 -6.76
N HIS A 67 -3.19 3.85 -5.86
CA HIS A 67 -1.93 3.21 -6.18
C HIS A 67 -1.83 1.87 -5.46
N ASP A 68 -1.38 0.82 -6.17
CA ASP A 68 -1.22 -0.53 -5.65
C ASP A 68 -2.54 -1.05 -5.06
N TRP A 69 -2.62 -1.48 -3.81
CA TRP A 69 -3.87 -1.81 -3.11
C TRP A 69 -4.91 -0.69 -3.19
N GLY A 70 -4.47 0.56 -3.13
CA GLY A 70 -5.36 1.70 -3.30
C GLY A 70 -6.05 1.75 -4.67
N SER A 71 -5.46 1.15 -5.72
CA SER A 71 -6.13 1.00 -7.03
C SER A 71 -7.31 0.05 -6.95
N ILE A 72 -7.16 -1.06 -6.24
CA ILE A 72 -8.22 -2.05 -6.07
C ILE A 72 -9.37 -1.47 -5.26
N VAL A 73 -9.06 -0.77 -4.17
CA VAL A 73 -10.09 -0.08 -3.38
C VAL A 73 -10.79 0.99 -4.22
N ALA A 74 -10.05 1.81 -4.96
CA ALA A 74 -10.62 2.86 -5.82
C ALA A 74 -11.52 2.27 -6.92
N TRP A 75 -11.12 1.14 -7.52
CA TRP A 75 -11.94 0.40 -8.47
C TRP A 75 -13.21 -0.15 -7.81
N ALA A 76 -13.08 -0.76 -6.64
CA ALA A 76 -14.23 -1.31 -5.91
C ALA A 76 -15.24 -0.21 -5.56
N VAL A 77 -14.78 0.94 -5.08
CA VAL A 77 -15.63 2.13 -4.82
C VAL A 77 -16.37 2.56 -6.08
N ALA A 78 -15.66 2.68 -7.21
CA ALA A 78 -16.27 3.06 -8.48
C ALA A 78 -17.30 2.03 -8.97
N SER A 79 -17.00 0.73 -8.81
CA SER A 79 -17.88 -0.36 -9.24
C SER A 79 -19.16 -0.46 -8.41
N ARG A 80 -19.13 -0.03 -7.15
CA ARG A 80 -20.32 0.02 -6.27
C ARG A 80 -21.32 1.09 -6.69
N GLY A 81 -20.86 2.17 -7.33
CA GLY A 81 -21.73 3.22 -7.85
C GLY A 81 -22.46 4.06 -6.80
N ASN A 82 -22.05 3.99 -5.52
CA ASN A 82 -22.70 4.70 -4.41
C ASN A 82 -22.31 6.18 -4.32
N ILE A 83 -21.24 6.58 -5.00
CA ILE A 83 -20.77 7.97 -5.07
C ILE A 83 -20.49 8.34 -6.52
N GLU A 84 -20.72 9.61 -6.86
CA GLU A 84 -20.42 10.14 -8.18
C GLU A 84 -18.92 10.43 -8.30
N ILE A 85 -18.26 9.81 -9.27
CA ILE A 85 -16.82 9.95 -9.55
C ILE A 85 -16.67 10.48 -10.96
N GLU A 86 -16.07 11.65 -11.12
CA GLU A 86 -15.82 12.22 -12.46
C GLU A 86 -14.68 11.49 -13.17
N LYS A 87 -13.60 11.20 -12.42
CA LYS A 87 -12.42 10.50 -12.98
C LYS A 87 -11.83 9.52 -11.98
N LEU A 88 -11.43 8.37 -12.49
CA LEU A 88 -10.74 7.33 -11.76
C LEU A 88 -9.35 7.14 -12.36
N VAL A 89 -8.31 7.21 -11.52
CA VAL A 89 -6.92 6.99 -11.91
C VAL A 89 -6.36 5.82 -11.10
N LEU A 90 -5.93 4.77 -11.77
CA LEU A 90 -5.37 3.57 -11.17
C LEU A 90 -3.88 3.46 -11.56
N ILE A 91 -3.00 3.35 -10.57
CA ILE A 91 -1.55 3.34 -10.74
C ILE A 91 -0.99 2.04 -10.14
N CYS A 92 -0.25 1.27 -10.94
CA CYS A 92 0.45 0.06 -10.48
C CYS A 92 -0.45 -0.93 -9.73
N GLY A 93 -1.71 -1.02 -10.09
CA GLY A 93 -2.68 -1.95 -9.53
C GLY A 93 -3.74 -2.31 -10.56
N GLY A 94 -4.31 -3.49 -10.41
CA GLY A 94 -5.43 -3.96 -11.23
C GLY A 94 -6.79 -3.58 -10.64
N THR A 95 -7.81 -4.23 -11.16
CA THR A 95 -9.18 -4.15 -10.66
C THR A 95 -9.45 -5.17 -9.56
N GLU A 96 -8.60 -6.19 -9.47
CA GLU A 96 -8.65 -7.25 -8.47
C GLU A 96 -7.27 -7.89 -8.29
N PHE A 97 -7.04 -8.56 -7.17
CA PHE A 97 -5.88 -9.43 -7.00
C PHE A 97 -6.16 -10.81 -7.58
N PRO A 98 -5.16 -11.43 -8.23
CA PRO A 98 -5.22 -12.87 -8.48
C PRO A 98 -5.36 -13.64 -7.17
N SER A 99 -5.98 -14.82 -7.23
CA SER A 99 -6.04 -15.73 -6.09
C SER A 99 -4.64 -15.98 -5.51
N THR A 100 -4.55 -16.14 -4.20
CA THR A 100 -3.27 -16.43 -3.49
C THR A 100 -2.53 -17.63 -4.08
N SER A 101 -3.26 -18.64 -4.61
CA SER A 101 -2.67 -19.81 -5.27
C SER A 101 -1.76 -19.48 -6.44
N VAL A 102 -1.94 -18.35 -7.10
CA VAL A 102 -1.04 -17.87 -8.16
C VAL A 102 0.33 -17.52 -7.57
N TYR A 103 0.34 -16.84 -6.43
CA TYR A 103 1.56 -16.41 -5.76
C TYR A 103 2.27 -17.56 -5.04
N ASP A 104 1.54 -18.57 -4.54
CA ASP A 104 2.10 -19.74 -3.87
C ASP A 104 2.98 -20.58 -4.81
N ASN A 105 2.69 -20.53 -6.10
CA ASN A 105 3.47 -21.21 -7.13
C ASN A 105 4.67 -20.38 -7.64
N LEU A 106 4.79 -19.11 -7.23
CA LEU A 106 5.92 -18.26 -7.59
C LEU A 106 7.04 -18.40 -6.55
N VAL A 107 8.02 -19.25 -6.86
CA VAL A 107 9.19 -19.48 -6.02
C VAL A 107 10.40 -18.82 -6.65
N PHE A 108 11.11 -18.01 -5.88
CA PHE A 108 12.33 -17.33 -6.25
C PHE A 108 13.54 -17.96 -5.57
N GLU A 109 14.75 -17.57 -5.96
CA GLU A 109 15.99 -18.07 -5.38
C GLU A 109 16.02 -17.93 -3.85
N ASN A 110 15.49 -16.84 -3.32
CA ASN A 110 15.48 -16.53 -1.88
C ASN A 110 14.16 -16.86 -1.18
N GLY A 111 13.23 -17.57 -1.83
CA GLY A 111 12.00 -18.05 -1.22
C GLY A 111 10.73 -17.72 -2.00
N GLN A 112 9.60 -17.85 -1.34
CA GLN A 112 8.29 -17.58 -1.93
C GLN A 112 8.07 -16.09 -2.19
N HIS A 113 7.13 -15.78 -3.08
CA HIS A 113 6.67 -14.41 -3.34
C HIS A 113 6.23 -13.72 -2.03
N TYR A 114 6.49 -12.43 -1.87
CA TYR A 114 6.18 -11.70 -0.64
C TYR A 114 4.69 -11.74 -0.28
N ILE A 115 3.78 -11.79 -1.27
CA ILE A 115 2.33 -11.90 -1.02
C ILE A 115 1.99 -13.21 -0.31
N SER A 116 2.58 -14.34 -0.70
CA SER A 116 2.42 -15.61 0.02
C SER A 116 2.97 -15.54 1.44
N SER A 117 4.13 -14.88 1.61
CA SER A 117 4.70 -14.66 2.95
C SER A 117 3.77 -13.82 3.84
N PHE A 118 3.10 -12.83 3.28
CA PHE A 118 2.15 -11.97 4.01
C PHE A 118 0.87 -12.69 4.48
N GLN A 119 0.61 -13.90 3.98
CA GLN A 119 -0.49 -14.75 4.53
C GLN A 119 -0.18 -15.21 5.96
N ASN A 120 1.10 -15.38 6.33
CA ASN A 120 1.51 -15.64 7.70
C ASN A 120 1.79 -14.32 8.42
N LEU A 121 0.74 -13.66 8.88
CA LEU A 121 0.81 -12.32 9.47
C LEU A 121 1.73 -12.23 10.69
N GLU A 122 1.74 -13.23 11.55
CA GLU A 122 2.52 -13.16 12.79
C GLU A 122 4.03 -13.26 12.52
N GLU A 123 4.43 -14.18 11.68
CA GLU A 123 5.82 -14.34 11.29
C GLU A 123 6.31 -13.12 10.50
N THR A 124 5.48 -12.66 9.57
CA THR A 124 5.80 -11.50 8.74
C THR A 124 5.90 -10.22 9.57
N ASP A 125 4.94 -9.97 10.46
CA ASP A 125 4.97 -8.79 11.33
C ASP A 125 6.20 -8.79 12.23
N LYS A 126 6.54 -9.93 12.81
CA LYS A 126 7.75 -10.07 13.62
C LYS A 126 9.02 -9.77 12.81
N LEU A 127 9.12 -10.31 11.60
CA LEU A 127 10.27 -10.11 10.72
C LEU A 127 10.40 -8.64 10.30
N LEU A 128 9.30 -8.04 9.85
CA LEU A 128 9.27 -6.65 9.38
C LEU A 128 9.50 -5.66 10.52
N SER A 129 8.88 -5.85 11.67
CA SER A 129 9.02 -4.97 12.83
C SER A 129 10.45 -4.92 13.36
N GLN A 130 11.20 -6.01 13.25
CA GLN A 130 12.60 -6.08 13.63
C GLN A 130 13.55 -5.43 12.61
N ASN A 131 13.07 -5.18 11.39
CA ASN A 131 13.90 -4.77 10.25
C ASN A 131 13.27 -3.60 9.44
N LEU A 132 12.48 -2.74 10.06
CA LEU A 132 11.74 -1.67 9.39
C LEU A 132 12.61 -0.75 8.54
N ASP A 133 13.75 -0.31 9.06
CA ASP A 133 14.67 0.56 8.32
C ASP A 133 15.18 -0.13 7.05
N LEU A 134 15.65 -1.35 7.18
CA LEU A 134 16.13 -2.14 6.06
C LEU A 134 15.02 -2.43 5.03
N PHE A 135 13.83 -2.76 5.51
CA PHE A 135 12.66 -2.98 4.67
C PHE A 135 12.32 -1.75 3.83
N PHE A 136 12.18 -0.58 4.46
CA PHE A 136 11.82 0.64 3.74
C PHE A 136 12.94 1.09 2.79
N ARG A 137 14.21 1.01 3.19
CA ARG A 137 15.33 1.33 2.29
C ARG A 137 15.36 0.41 1.07
N SER A 138 15.02 -0.85 1.24
CA SER A 138 14.95 -1.81 0.13
C SER A 138 13.73 -1.59 -0.76
N ALA A 139 12.55 -1.33 -0.18
CA ALA A 139 11.31 -1.12 -0.91
C ALA A 139 11.31 0.17 -1.75
N TYR A 140 11.95 1.23 -1.25
CA TYR A 140 12.01 2.54 -1.93
C TYR A 140 13.34 2.80 -2.65
N ARG A 141 14.15 1.78 -2.85
CA ARG A 141 15.40 1.90 -3.60
C ARG A 141 15.15 2.24 -5.06
N VAL A 142 15.98 3.13 -5.62
CA VAL A 142 16.05 3.35 -7.06
C VAL A 142 17.11 2.40 -7.62
N THR A 143 16.69 1.44 -8.41
CA THR A 143 17.62 0.59 -9.16
C THR A 143 17.90 1.25 -10.53
N PRO A 144 19.17 1.46 -10.90
CA PRO A 144 19.51 2.14 -12.18
C PRO A 144 19.13 1.32 -13.42
N LYS A 145 18.90 0.02 -13.27
CA LYS A 145 18.39 -0.88 -14.32
C LYS A 145 17.48 -1.89 -13.65
N ILE A 146 16.22 -1.88 -14.05
CA ILE A 146 15.30 -2.97 -13.72
C ILE A 146 15.48 -4.01 -14.82
N ASP A 147 16.18 -5.08 -14.51
CA ASP A 147 16.13 -6.29 -15.31
C ASP A 147 14.90 -7.09 -14.83
N TYR A 148 13.80 -6.91 -15.52
CA TYR A 148 12.53 -7.55 -15.16
C TYR A 148 12.60 -9.09 -15.17
N GLY A 149 13.63 -9.68 -15.81
CA GLY A 149 13.85 -11.12 -15.81
C GLY A 149 14.51 -11.68 -14.54
N LEU A 150 15.06 -10.80 -13.69
CA LEU A 150 15.82 -11.16 -12.49
C LEU A 150 15.27 -10.55 -11.19
N LEU A 151 14.05 -9.98 -11.23
CA LEU A 151 13.45 -9.39 -10.04
C LEU A 151 13.00 -10.49 -9.09
N ASP A 152 13.78 -10.72 -8.03
CA ASP A 152 13.38 -11.58 -6.92
C ASP A 152 12.39 -10.84 -6.02
N LEU A 153 11.13 -11.24 -6.07
CA LEU A 153 10.03 -10.70 -5.27
C LEU A 153 9.80 -11.48 -3.97
N SER A 154 10.77 -12.29 -3.52
CA SER A 154 10.68 -12.93 -2.22
C SER A 154 10.80 -11.91 -1.08
N LEU A 155 10.18 -12.22 0.06
CA LEU A 155 10.30 -11.36 1.25
C LEU A 155 11.75 -11.21 1.71
N LYS A 156 12.57 -12.26 1.57
CA LYS A 156 14.00 -12.23 1.93
C LYS A 156 14.81 -11.30 1.02
N SER A 157 14.47 -11.19 -0.25
CA SER A 157 15.15 -10.28 -1.18
C SER A 157 14.95 -8.81 -0.81
N LEU A 158 13.82 -8.49 -0.17
CA LEU A 158 13.54 -7.14 0.35
C LEU A 158 14.48 -6.76 1.50
N PHE A 159 15.15 -7.73 2.12
CA PHE A 159 16.15 -7.50 3.18
C PHE A 159 17.59 -7.69 2.69
N ALA A 160 17.80 -8.02 1.43
CA ALA A 160 19.15 -8.19 0.90
C ALA A 160 19.93 -6.87 0.99
N THR A 161 20.95 -6.87 1.82
CA THR A 161 21.89 -5.76 1.96
C THR A 161 22.77 -5.68 0.71
N HIS A 162 22.32 -4.98 -0.28
CA HIS A 162 23.21 -4.55 -1.34
C HIS A 162 23.75 -3.18 -0.95
N ASN A 163 25.01 -2.91 -1.20
CA ASN A 163 25.63 -1.59 -1.02
C ASN A 163 24.98 -0.58 -1.97
N TYR A 164 23.75 -0.15 -1.66
CA TYR A 164 23.03 0.83 -2.45
C TYR A 164 23.45 2.23 -2.04
N THR A 165 24.32 2.83 -2.81
CA THR A 165 24.56 4.28 -2.83
C THR A 165 23.49 5.02 -3.63
N SER A 166 22.43 4.36 -4.02
CA SER A 166 21.36 4.93 -4.84
C SER A 166 20.51 5.90 -4.03
N LYS A 167 20.31 7.09 -4.60
CA LYS A 167 19.33 8.05 -4.12
C LYS A 167 17.98 7.35 -3.97
N ILE A 168 17.53 7.23 -2.75
CA ILE A 168 16.12 6.98 -2.46
C ILE A 168 15.39 8.23 -2.94
N HIS A 169 14.27 8.09 -3.62
CA HIS A 169 13.38 9.23 -3.89
C HIS A 169 13.24 10.08 -2.62
N ASN A 170 12.83 11.33 -2.71
CA ASN A 170 12.69 12.30 -1.61
C ASN A 170 11.75 11.82 -0.47
N ILE A 171 11.86 10.54 -0.09
CA ILE A 171 11.12 9.91 0.98
C ILE A 171 12.02 9.88 2.20
N ASP A 172 11.54 10.48 3.26
CA ASP A 172 12.18 10.43 4.57
C ASP A 172 11.93 9.04 5.20
N ILE A 173 12.93 8.17 5.08
CA ILE A 173 12.85 6.79 5.60
C ILE A 173 12.73 6.80 7.12
N ASP A 174 13.40 7.71 7.83
CA ASP A 174 13.36 7.78 9.28
C ASP A 174 11.93 8.12 9.77
N SER A 175 11.27 9.04 9.07
CA SER A 175 9.84 9.33 9.31
C SER A 175 8.94 8.13 9.01
N LEU A 176 9.23 7.36 7.95
CA LEU A 176 8.49 6.13 7.65
C LEU A 176 8.67 5.07 8.74
N VAL A 177 9.89 4.82 9.17
CA VAL A 177 10.19 3.86 10.24
C VAL A 177 9.42 4.25 11.51
N LYS A 178 9.50 5.52 11.90
CA LYS A 178 8.75 6.04 13.05
C LYS A 178 7.23 5.90 12.87
N HIS A 179 6.73 6.17 11.67
CA HIS A 179 5.31 6.09 11.35
C HIS A 179 4.76 4.67 11.50
N PHE A 180 5.50 3.66 11.03
CA PHE A 180 5.06 2.26 11.06
C PHE A 180 5.47 1.48 12.31
N GLN A 181 6.19 2.09 13.22
CA GLN A 181 6.73 1.44 14.40
C GLN A 181 5.68 0.67 15.24
N ASN A 182 4.43 1.11 15.24
CA ASN A 182 3.35 0.54 16.05
C ASN A 182 2.14 0.03 15.24
N GLY A 183 2.23 -0.02 13.91
CA GLY A 183 1.05 -0.31 13.10
C GLY A 183 1.27 -1.19 11.86
N LEU A 184 2.39 -1.91 11.78
CA LEU A 184 2.72 -2.66 10.56
C LEU A 184 1.82 -3.87 10.35
N LYS A 185 1.48 -4.61 11.40
CA LYS A 185 0.63 -5.79 11.33
C LYS A 185 -0.71 -5.49 10.66
N GLN A 186 -1.36 -4.41 11.07
CA GLN A 186 -2.63 -4.00 10.49
C GLN A 186 -2.49 -3.60 9.01
N SER A 187 -1.37 -2.94 8.65
CA SER A 187 -1.12 -2.51 7.27
C SER A 187 -0.92 -3.67 6.30
N ILE A 188 -0.39 -4.81 6.76
CA ILE A 188 -0.22 -6.02 5.95
C ILE A 188 -1.42 -6.98 6.03
N SER A 189 -2.37 -6.76 6.94
CA SER A 189 -3.57 -7.61 7.08
C SER A 189 -4.49 -7.58 5.85
N TRP A 190 -4.34 -6.59 4.99
CA TRP A 190 -5.04 -6.52 3.71
C TRP A 190 -4.76 -7.75 2.83
N TYR A 191 -3.51 -8.22 2.84
CA TYR A 191 -3.08 -9.37 2.05
C TYR A 191 -3.69 -10.70 2.52
N SER A 192 -4.23 -10.78 3.72
CA SER A 192 -4.90 -11.97 4.24
C SER A 192 -6.37 -12.09 3.81
N ASN A 193 -6.85 -11.14 3.00
CA ASN A 193 -8.24 -11.08 2.52
C ASN A 193 -8.34 -11.16 0.98
N ILE A 194 -7.31 -11.69 0.31
CA ILE A 194 -7.29 -11.98 -1.12
C ILE A 194 -7.51 -13.45 -1.44
#